data_60ad772b1708ae6c9f02bd0363426c55
#
_entry.id   60ad772b1708ae6c9f02bd0363426c55
#
_cell.length_a   1.000
_cell.length_b   1.000
_cell.length_c   1.000
_cell.angle_alpha   90.00
_cell.angle_beta   90.00
_cell.angle_gamma   90.00
#
_symmetry.space_group_name_H-M   'P 1'
#
loop_
_entity.id
_entity.type
_entity.pdbx_description
1 polymer ?
#
loop_
_entity_poly.entity_id
_entity_poly.type
_entity_poly.pdbx_seq_one_letter_code
_entity_poly.pdbx_strand_id
1 'polypeptide(L)'
;MPLTSPSTGVSIAWKVATRPASLVRRTANRRSVLKQVAIDLFVVKIRDDTTSLDASTEDGQTESDNCSTLCDERYHYVESIEKVEIVPGAWILRDFATMSAESLLLAIQSVSDRSPFRRVNTPTGKSMSVEMTNCGSYGWISDRRGYRYEKTDPTTGIEWPPLPEEFRTIARTAAQCAGYAEFEPDVCLINRYEMGSSMGLHQDRDEQDFTQPIVSVSLGLSIRFRIGGKSRSNKTQAITLRHGDVMIFGGPARLAFHGVGKLPNGVHALTGARRFNLTFRRAF
;
A
#
# COMPACT_ATOMS: atom_id res chain seq x y z
N MET A 1 -40.29 -11.42 -3.96
CA MET A 1 -39.81 -10.28 -3.19
C MET A 1 -38.33 -10.52 -2.90
N PRO A 2 -37.37 -9.77 -3.48
CA PRO A 2 -35.97 -9.92 -3.20
C PRO A 2 -35.60 -9.03 -2.00
N LEU A 3 -34.89 -9.58 -1.04
CA LEU A 3 -34.32 -8.93 0.11
C LEU A 3 -33.05 -8.17 -0.35
N THR A 4 -33.10 -6.86 -0.28
CA THR A 4 -31.94 -5.98 -0.49
C THR A 4 -31.14 -5.89 0.80
N SER A 5 -29.86 -6.27 0.74
CA SER A 5 -28.88 -6.02 1.80
C SER A 5 -28.48 -4.54 1.82
N PRO A 6 -28.28 -3.93 3.00
CA PRO A 6 -27.80 -2.54 3.08
C PRO A 6 -26.28 -2.51 2.82
N SER A 7 -25.88 -1.66 1.87
CA SER A 7 -24.47 -1.30 1.67
C SER A 7 -24.06 -0.31 2.75
N THR A 8 -23.18 -0.70 3.67
CA THR A 8 -22.52 0.23 4.59
C THR A 8 -21.49 1.05 3.84
N GLY A 9 -21.85 2.28 3.48
CA GLY A 9 -20.94 3.24 2.89
C GLY A 9 -20.07 3.89 3.98
N VAL A 10 -18.75 3.64 3.95
CA VAL A 10 -17.79 4.39 4.77
C VAL A 10 -17.49 5.70 4.07
N SER A 11 -17.88 6.83 4.66
CA SER A 11 -17.54 8.17 4.16
C SER A 11 -16.28 8.65 4.84
N ILE A 12 -15.21 8.87 4.06
CA ILE A 12 -13.93 9.39 4.55
C ILE A 12 -13.85 10.89 4.23
N ALA A 13 -13.87 11.74 5.26
CA ALA A 13 -13.72 13.18 5.10
C ALA A 13 -12.27 13.61 5.39
N TRP A 14 -11.67 14.36 4.47
CA TRP A 14 -10.28 14.84 4.57
C TRP A 14 -10.23 16.31 4.96
N LYS A 15 -9.37 16.66 5.91
CA LYS A 15 -9.03 18.05 6.21
C LYS A 15 -7.52 18.20 6.24
N VAL A 16 -6.99 18.97 5.32
CA VAL A 16 -5.57 19.35 5.29
C VAL A 16 -5.37 20.52 6.25
N ALA A 17 -4.57 20.32 7.28
CA ALA A 17 -4.14 21.39 8.17
C ALA A 17 -2.70 21.79 7.81
N THR A 18 -2.56 22.93 7.13
CA THR A 18 -1.25 23.56 6.92
C THR A 18 -0.94 24.44 8.12
N ARG A 19 0.14 24.19 8.84
CA ARG A 19 0.69 25.13 9.82
C ARG A 19 1.75 26.01 9.15
N PRO A 20 1.75 27.33 9.38
CA PRO A 20 2.80 28.21 8.88
C PRO A 20 4.12 27.94 9.61
N ALA A 21 5.21 27.91 8.85
CA ALA A 21 6.57 27.71 9.32
C ALA A 21 7.08 28.97 10.05
N SER A 22 6.69 29.15 11.33
CA SER A 22 7.29 30.16 12.19
C SER A 22 7.21 29.68 13.64
N LEU A 23 8.19 28.97 14.11
CA LEU A 23 8.77 29.03 15.44
C LEU A 23 9.74 27.85 15.71
N VAL A 24 10.96 27.91 15.18
CA VAL A 24 12.13 27.37 15.88
C VAL A 24 13.31 28.24 15.49
N ARG A 25 13.67 29.17 16.37
CA ARG A 25 14.98 29.82 16.36
C ARG A 25 15.84 29.26 17.49
N ARG A 26 17.14 29.01 17.12
CA ARG A 26 18.36 28.77 17.94
C ARG A 26 18.55 27.29 18.30
N THR A 27 19.65 26.67 17.94
CA THR A 27 21.07 27.08 17.93
C THR A 27 21.84 26.31 16.84
N ALA A 28 22.64 27.02 16.08
CA ALA A 28 23.57 26.48 15.10
C ALA A 28 24.89 26.04 15.76
N ASN A 29 25.39 24.87 15.44
CA ASN A 29 26.82 24.73 15.13
C ASN A 29 27.12 23.42 14.34
N ARG A 30 27.69 23.65 13.16
CA ARG A 30 28.65 22.91 12.34
C ARG A 30 28.35 21.48 11.85
N ARG A 31 28.17 21.42 10.52
CA ARG A 31 28.56 20.37 9.56
C ARG A 31 27.79 19.05 9.61
N SER A 32 26.62 19.06 9.02
CA SER A 32 26.19 18.07 8.04
C SER A 32 25.01 18.65 7.27
N VAL A 33 25.06 18.62 5.95
CA VAL A 33 23.94 18.98 5.08
C VAL A 33 22.93 17.87 5.19
N LEU A 34 22.08 17.92 6.21
CA LEU A 34 20.85 17.16 6.27
C LEU A 34 19.84 17.91 5.39
N LYS A 35 19.51 17.33 4.24
CA LYS A 35 18.33 17.74 3.48
C LYS A 35 17.14 17.67 4.43
N GLN A 36 16.52 18.80 4.70
CA GLN A 36 15.30 18.91 5.47
C GLN A 36 14.20 18.18 4.71
N VAL A 37 13.86 17.01 5.19
CA VAL A 37 12.72 16.23 4.68
C VAL A 37 11.47 16.88 5.25
N ALA A 38 10.60 17.39 4.41
CA ALA A 38 9.28 17.85 4.82
C ALA A 38 8.46 16.63 5.24
N ILE A 39 8.06 16.61 6.51
CA ILE A 39 7.15 15.59 7.05
C ILE A 39 5.75 16.21 7.01
N ASP A 40 4.92 15.73 6.10
CA ASP A 40 3.50 16.07 6.07
C ASP A 40 2.73 15.08 6.97
N LEU A 41 2.10 15.63 7.98
CA LEU A 41 1.27 14.90 8.94
C LEU A 41 -0.18 14.90 8.45
N PHE A 42 -0.71 13.72 8.11
CA PHE A 42 -2.11 13.55 7.74
C PHE A 42 -2.91 12.94 8.90
N VAL A 43 -4.06 13.51 9.17
CA VAL A 43 -5.04 12.98 10.14
C VAL A 43 -6.18 12.34 9.37
N VAL A 44 -6.36 11.03 9.54
CA VAL A 44 -7.50 10.29 8.97
C VAL A 44 -8.60 10.18 10.02
N LYS A 45 -9.80 10.66 9.69
CA LYS A 45 -10.96 10.59 10.55
C LYS A 45 -11.90 9.50 10.02
N ILE A 46 -12.10 8.44 10.79
CA ILE A 46 -13.04 7.37 10.45
C ILE A 46 -14.33 7.59 11.25
N ARG A 47 -15.47 7.57 10.60
CA ARG A 47 -16.79 7.68 11.21
C ARG A 47 -17.45 6.32 11.17
N ASP A 48 -17.72 5.72 12.32
CA ASP A 48 -18.58 4.54 12.42
C ASP A 48 -20.04 4.98 12.51
N ASP A 49 -20.79 4.79 11.43
CA ASP A 49 -22.24 5.00 11.43
C ASP A 49 -22.96 3.69 11.82
N THR A 50 -22.90 3.36 13.12
CA THR A 50 -23.83 2.37 13.69
C THR A 50 -24.66 3.04 14.78
N THR A 51 -25.76 3.69 14.40
CA THR A 51 -26.81 4.05 15.34
C THR A 51 -28.12 3.46 14.87
N SER A 52 -28.62 2.51 15.63
CA SER A 52 -30.00 2.04 15.59
C SER A 52 -30.93 3.16 16.04
N LEU A 53 -31.94 3.39 15.23
CA LEU A 53 -33.11 4.19 15.58
C LEU A 53 -33.92 3.44 16.66
N ASP A 54 -34.21 4.13 17.76
CA ASP A 54 -35.45 3.90 18.48
C ASP A 54 -36.09 5.24 18.86
N ALA A 55 -37.34 5.34 18.50
CA ALA A 55 -38.16 6.51 18.62
C ALA A 55 -39.04 6.47 19.89
N SER A 56 -39.39 7.65 20.34
CA SER A 56 -40.57 8.11 21.11
C SER A 56 -40.18 8.75 22.45
N THR A 57 -40.59 9.93 22.80
CA THR A 57 -41.81 10.63 22.94
C THR A 57 -41.53 12.05 23.49
N GLU A 58 -42.45 12.93 23.20
CA GLU A 58 -42.64 14.33 23.59
C GLU A 58 -42.30 14.71 25.04
N ASP A 59 -41.71 15.90 25.30
CA ASP A 59 -42.37 17.07 25.85
C ASP A 59 -41.40 18.24 26.01
N GLY A 60 -41.91 19.46 25.74
CA GLY A 60 -41.14 20.66 25.70
C GLY A 60 -40.77 21.21 27.08
N GLN A 61 -39.67 21.93 27.11
CA GLN A 61 -39.47 23.18 27.87
C GLN A 61 -38.15 23.83 27.46
N THR A 62 -38.25 25.13 27.22
CA THR A 62 -37.19 26.10 27.00
C THR A 62 -36.29 26.22 28.21
N GLU A 63 -34.94 26.19 27.99
CA GLU A 63 -34.04 27.02 28.77
C GLU A 63 -32.66 27.13 28.09
N SER A 64 -32.21 28.37 28.13
CA SER A 64 -30.95 29.03 27.81
C SER A 64 -29.64 28.26 27.78
N ASP A 65 -28.85 28.59 26.77
CA ASP A 65 -27.38 28.75 26.72
C ASP A 65 -26.54 28.05 27.79
N ASN A 66 -25.94 26.92 27.43
CA ASN A 66 -24.61 26.58 27.90
C ASN A 66 -23.92 25.69 26.85
N CYS A 67 -23.09 26.32 26.02
CA CYS A 67 -22.21 25.67 25.08
C CYS A 67 -21.01 25.10 25.89
N SER A 68 -21.23 23.99 26.59
CA SER A 68 -20.16 23.19 27.18
C SER A 68 -19.98 21.89 26.37
N THR A 69 -19.05 21.96 25.42
CA THR A 69 -18.11 20.90 25.02
C THR A 69 -18.54 19.46 25.32
N LEU A 70 -19.40 18.90 24.48
CA LEU A 70 -19.46 17.46 24.32
C LEU A 70 -18.31 17.07 23.38
N CYS A 71 -17.16 16.72 23.96
CA CYS A 71 -16.14 15.95 23.28
C CYS A 71 -16.76 14.61 22.90
N ASP A 72 -17.09 14.46 21.64
CA ASP A 72 -17.59 13.22 21.07
C ASP A 72 -16.45 12.16 21.15
N GLU A 73 -16.50 11.27 22.13
CA GLU A 73 -15.51 10.23 22.41
C GLU A 73 -15.41 9.14 21.32
N ARG A 74 -16.07 9.33 20.18
CA ARG A 74 -16.12 8.38 19.06
C ARG A 74 -15.05 8.60 18.00
N TYR A 75 -14.01 9.40 18.29
CA TYR A 75 -12.90 9.58 17.36
C TYR A 75 -11.68 8.78 17.81
N HIS A 76 -11.43 7.64 17.20
CA HIS A 76 -10.12 7.02 17.31
C HIS A 76 -9.08 7.91 16.62
N TYR A 77 -8.16 8.45 17.40
CA TYR A 77 -6.99 9.15 16.89
C TYR A 77 -6.14 8.14 16.13
N VAL A 78 -6.10 8.23 14.81
CA VAL A 78 -5.07 7.56 14.02
C VAL A 78 -3.81 8.37 14.20
N GLU A 79 -2.76 7.75 14.77
CA GLU A 79 -1.44 8.35 14.85
C GLU A 79 -1.04 8.92 13.49
N SER A 80 -0.37 10.06 13.51
CA SER A 80 0.06 10.76 12.31
C SER A 80 0.92 9.86 11.42
N ILE A 81 0.46 9.59 10.19
CA ILE A 81 1.19 8.76 9.22
C ILE A 81 2.44 9.53 8.78
N GLU A 82 3.61 8.94 9.03
CA GLU A 82 4.87 9.47 8.51
C GLU A 82 4.95 9.21 7.00
N LYS A 83 4.81 10.26 6.19
CA LYS A 83 4.98 10.24 4.74
C LYS A 83 6.31 10.89 4.36
N VAL A 84 7.18 10.15 3.70
CA VAL A 84 8.52 10.62 3.29
C VAL A 84 8.68 10.47 1.79
N GLU A 85 9.04 11.54 1.09
CA GLU A 85 9.42 11.47 -0.31
C GLU A 85 10.87 10.99 -0.43
N ILE A 86 11.08 9.86 -1.11
CA ILE A 86 12.40 9.24 -1.27
C ILE A 86 13.14 9.80 -2.48
N VAL A 87 12.43 9.86 -3.61
CA VAL A 87 12.84 10.55 -4.84
C VAL A 87 11.58 11.22 -5.41
N PRO A 88 11.69 12.23 -6.28
CA PRO A 88 10.53 12.91 -6.83
C PRO A 88 9.51 11.91 -7.42
N GLY A 89 8.30 11.90 -6.85
CA GLY A 89 7.22 11.00 -7.24
C GLY A 89 7.24 9.60 -6.60
N ALA A 90 8.14 9.35 -5.65
CA ALA A 90 8.11 8.12 -4.86
C ALA A 90 8.08 8.42 -3.37
N TRP A 91 7.03 7.93 -2.70
CA TRP A 91 6.77 8.14 -1.27
C TRP A 91 6.77 6.82 -0.52
N ILE A 92 7.15 6.90 0.75
CA ILE A 92 6.96 5.83 1.71
C ILE A 92 6.03 6.32 2.82
N LEU A 93 5.00 5.53 3.11
CA LEU A 93 4.14 5.68 4.28
C LEU A 93 4.63 4.66 5.30
N ARG A 94 5.18 5.14 6.42
CA ARG A 94 5.74 4.27 7.46
C ARG A 94 4.63 3.64 8.27
N ASP A 95 4.80 2.35 8.56
CA ASP A 95 3.93 1.55 9.43
C ASP A 95 2.43 1.58 9.05
N PHE A 96 2.10 2.10 7.85
CA PHE A 96 0.74 2.36 7.36
C PHE A 96 -0.16 1.12 7.34
N ALA A 97 0.38 -0.03 6.98
CA ALA A 97 -0.36 -1.29 6.89
C ALA A 97 -0.24 -2.15 8.15
N THR A 98 0.37 -1.66 9.24
CA THR A 98 0.65 -2.46 10.44
C THR A 98 -0.64 -2.96 11.09
N MET A 99 -1.62 -2.08 11.28
CA MET A 99 -2.91 -2.45 11.89
C MET A 99 -3.74 -3.41 11.02
N SER A 100 -3.56 -3.38 9.71
CA SER A 100 -4.24 -4.27 8.76
C SER A 100 -3.43 -5.53 8.44
N ALA A 101 -2.24 -5.72 9.03
CA ALA A 101 -1.32 -6.76 8.61
C ALA A 101 -1.89 -8.18 8.73
N GLU A 102 -2.61 -8.47 9.80
CA GLU A 102 -3.21 -9.79 10.03
C GLU A 102 -4.31 -10.08 8.99
N SER A 103 -5.22 -9.13 8.73
CA SER A 103 -6.26 -9.29 7.71
C SER A 103 -5.68 -9.43 6.32
N LEU A 104 -4.63 -8.65 5.99
CA LEU A 104 -3.91 -8.78 4.73
C LEU A 104 -3.23 -10.15 4.59
N LEU A 105 -2.65 -10.70 5.65
CA LEU A 105 -2.05 -12.04 5.63
C LEU A 105 -3.10 -13.15 5.47
N LEU A 106 -4.26 -13.02 6.09
CA LEU A 106 -5.39 -13.94 5.89
C LEU A 106 -5.90 -13.89 4.44
N ALA A 107 -5.99 -12.69 3.86
CA ALA A 107 -6.36 -12.52 2.45
C ALA A 107 -5.30 -13.13 1.51
N ILE A 108 -3.99 -12.99 1.80
CA ILE A 108 -2.91 -13.68 1.06
C ILE A 108 -3.12 -15.19 1.11
N GLN A 109 -3.44 -15.75 2.28
CA GLN A 109 -3.69 -17.17 2.42
C GLN A 109 -4.88 -17.61 1.55
N SER A 110 -6.01 -16.91 1.62
CA SER A 110 -7.21 -17.19 0.82
C SER A 110 -6.94 -17.15 -0.69
N VAL A 111 -6.13 -16.19 -1.15
CA VAL A 111 -5.70 -16.12 -2.55
C VAL A 111 -4.83 -17.32 -2.89
N SER A 112 -3.83 -17.65 -2.04
CA SER A 112 -2.87 -18.72 -2.33
C SER A 112 -3.48 -20.13 -2.27
N ASP A 113 -4.57 -20.31 -1.54
CA ASP A 113 -5.33 -21.58 -1.51
C ASP A 113 -6.02 -21.84 -2.87
N ARG A 114 -6.38 -20.79 -3.59
CA ARG A 114 -7.01 -20.86 -4.93
C ARG A 114 -6.00 -20.74 -6.07
N SER A 115 -4.95 -19.97 -5.89
CA SER A 115 -3.85 -19.77 -6.84
C SER A 115 -2.52 -19.91 -6.10
N PRO A 116 -1.94 -21.12 -6.02
CA PRO A 116 -0.75 -21.38 -5.22
C PRO A 116 0.47 -20.57 -5.67
N PHE A 117 1.32 -20.18 -4.72
CA PHE A 117 2.62 -19.58 -4.99
C PHE A 117 3.48 -20.47 -5.85
N ARG A 118 4.12 -19.90 -6.86
CA ARG A 118 5.06 -20.60 -7.73
C ARG A 118 6.23 -19.71 -8.16
N ARG A 119 7.35 -20.32 -8.44
CA ARG A 119 8.47 -19.63 -9.10
C ARG A 119 8.19 -19.57 -10.60
N VAL A 120 8.31 -18.36 -11.16
CA VAL A 120 8.17 -18.13 -12.59
C VAL A 120 9.56 -18.02 -13.23
N ASN A 121 9.64 -18.31 -14.52
CA ASN A 121 10.87 -18.16 -15.27
C ASN A 121 10.87 -16.83 -16.03
N THR A 122 12.03 -16.19 -16.12
CA THR A 122 12.24 -15.06 -17.03
C THR A 122 12.09 -15.53 -18.48
N PRO A 123 11.88 -14.64 -19.46
CA PRO A 123 11.84 -15.02 -20.89
C PRO A 123 13.10 -15.75 -21.37
N THR A 124 14.24 -15.53 -20.70
CA THR A 124 15.50 -16.23 -20.99
C THR A 124 15.61 -17.60 -20.32
N GLY A 125 14.57 -18.07 -19.62
CA GLY A 125 14.52 -19.37 -18.96
C GLY A 125 15.13 -19.43 -17.55
N LYS A 126 15.64 -18.31 -17.01
CA LYS A 126 16.17 -18.27 -15.65
C LYS A 126 15.02 -18.25 -14.64
N SER A 127 15.04 -19.17 -13.67
CA SER A 127 14.06 -19.18 -12.57
C SER A 127 14.28 -18.00 -11.64
N MET A 128 13.18 -17.30 -11.29
CA MET A 128 13.20 -16.23 -10.28
C MET A 128 13.34 -16.83 -8.88
N SER A 129 14.05 -16.14 -7.99
CA SER A 129 14.22 -16.58 -6.59
C SER A 129 13.02 -16.29 -5.70
N VAL A 130 12.07 -15.49 -6.20
CA VAL A 130 10.85 -15.07 -5.52
C VAL A 130 9.70 -15.91 -6.03
N GLU A 131 8.85 -16.37 -5.14
CA GLU A 131 7.60 -17.05 -5.49
C GLU A 131 6.48 -16.02 -5.61
N MET A 132 5.59 -16.25 -6.56
CA MET A 132 4.55 -15.30 -6.93
C MET A 132 3.20 -15.96 -7.07
N THR A 133 2.15 -15.19 -6.79
CA THR A 133 0.78 -15.45 -7.22
C THR A 133 0.09 -14.13 -7.52
N ASN A 134 -1.11 -14.17 -8.07
CA ASN A 134 -1.88 -13.00 -8.46
C ASN A 134 -3.32 -13.08 -7.96
N CYS A 135 -3.95 -11.92 -7.84
CA CYS A 135 -5.40 -11.78 -7.73
C CYS A 135 -5.85 -10.47 -8.40
N GLY A 136 -7.12 -10.41 -8.75
CA GLY A 136 -7.76 -9.31 -9.48
C GLY A 136 -8.30 -9.76 -10.83
N SER A 137 -8.65 -8.80 -11.68
CA SER A 137 -9.16 -9.05 -13.04
C SER A 137 -8.10 -9.61 -13.98
N TYR A 138 -6.83 -9.41 -13.63
CA TYR A 138 -5.66 -9.86 -14.38
C TYR A 138 -4.58 -10.39 -13.44
N GLY A 139 -3.66 -11.19 -13.97
CA GLY A 139 -2.43 -11.58 -13.30
C GLY A 139 -1.21 -11.32 -14.17
N TRP A 140 -0.15 -10.83 -13.55
CA TRP A 140 1.14 -10.69 -14.22
C TRP A 140 1.81 -12.04 -14.38
N ILE A 141 2.25 -12.35 -15.58
CA ILE A 141 2.92 -13.60 -15.92
C ILE A 141 4.21 -13.36 -16.66
N SER A 142 5.10 -14.35 -16.58
CA SER A 142 6.39 -14.39 -17.25
C SER A 142 6.65 -15.78 -17.79
N ASP A 143 6.88 -15.88 -19.08
CA ASP A 143 7.27 -17.09 -19.78
C ASP A 143 8.15 -16.76 -20.99
N ARG A 144 8.41 -17.72 -21.88
CA ARG A 144 9.22 -17.52 -23.09
C ARG A 144 8.66 -16.49 -24.06
N ARG A 145 7.34 -16.17 -23.96
CA ARG A 145 6.68 -15.14 -24.78
C ARG A 145 6.87 -13.71 -24.22
N GLY A 146 7.45 -13.59 -23.03
CA GLY A 146 7.71 -12.29 -22.38
C GLY A 146 6.91 -12.07 -21.12
N TYR A 147 6.88 -10.82 -20.69
CA TYR A 147 6.10 -10.32 -19.56
C TYR A 147 4.78 -9.75 -20.06
N ARG A 148 3.69 -10.06 -19.36
CA ARG A 148 2.35 -9.56 -19.72
C ARG A 148 1.33 -9.80 -18.63
N TYR A 149 0.16 -9.21 -18.81
CA TYR A 149 -1.03 -9.49 -18.01
C TYR A 149 -1.97 -10.41 -18.78
N GLU A 150 -2.54 -11.39 -18.06
CA GLU A 150 -3.54 -12.34 -18.59
C GLU A 150 -4.73 -12.43 -17.64
N LYS A 151 -5.96 -12.62 -18.20
CA LYS A 151 -7.18 -12.80 -17.39
C LYS A 151 -7.21 -14.14 -16.67
N THR A 152 -6.58 -15.14 -17.25
CA THR A 152 -6.55 -16.51 -16.71
C THR A 152 -5.12 -16.90 -16.36
N ASP A 153 -4.99 -17.73 -15.35
CA ASP A 153 -3.73 -18.37 -15.02
C ASP A 153 -3.36 -19.37 -16.11
N PRO A 154 -2.26 -19.19 -16.85
CA PRO A 154 -1.91 -20.08 -17.96
C PRO A 154 -1.54 -21.50 -17.52
N THR A 155 -1.31 -21.72 -16.21
CA THR A 155 -1.01 -23.04 -15.66
C THR A 155 -2.27 -23.86 -15.41
N THR A 156 -3.36 -23.21 -14.98
CA THR A 156 -4.60 -23.88 -14.61
C THR A 156 -5.73 -23.66 -15.64
N GLY A 157 -5.62 -22.60 -16.46
CA GLY A 157 -6.69 -22.15 -17.37
C GLY A 157 -7.87 -21.48 -16.65
N ILE A 158 -7.77 -21.25 -15.32
CA ILE A 158 -8.83 -20.66 -14.51
C ILE A 158 -8.55 -19.17 -14.29
N GLU A 159 -9.59 -18.35 -14.15
CA GLU A 159 -9.47 -16.95 -13.79
C GLU A 159 -8.78 -16.80 -12.44
N TRP A 160 -8.02 -15.70 -12.29
CA TRP A 160 -7.39 -15.36 -11.03
C TRP A 160 -8.43 -15.16 -9.92
N PRO A 161 -8.09 -15.46 -8.64
CA PRO A 161 -8.95 -15.10 -7.53
C PRO A 161 -9.31 -13.60 -7.57
N PRO A 162 -10.53 -13.19 -7.22
CA PRO A 162 -10.88 -11.78 -7.18
C PRO A 162 -9.99 -11.02 -6.19
N LEU A 163 -9.82 -9.73 -6.42
CA LEU A 163 -9.08 -8.86 -5.53
C LEU A 163 -9.82 -8.75 -4.19
N PRO A 164 -9.25 -9.21 -3.06
CA PRO A 164 -9.86 -9.06 -1.74
C PRO A 164 -10.16 -7.59 -1.40
N GLU A 165 -11.22 -7.33 -0.65
CA GLU A 165 -11.61 -5.96 -0.30
C GLU A 165 -10.57 -5.29 0.60
N GLU A 166 -9.92 -6.03 1.49
CA GLU A 166 -8.82 -5.53 2.33
C GLU A 166 -7.65 -5.03 1.48
N PHE A 167 -7.39 -5.72 0.36
CA PHE A 167 -6.37 -5.33 -0.60
C PHE A 167 -6.75 -4.07 -1.35
N ARG A 168 -8.00 -3.98 -1.81
CA ARG A 168 -8.53 -2.81 -2.49
C ARG A 168 -8.46 -1.59 -1.59
N THR A 169 -8.94 -1.73 -0.36
CA THR A 169 -8.99 -0.64 0.62
C THR A 169 -7.60 -0.10 0.93
N ILE A 170 -6.64 -0.97 1.29
CA ILE A 170 -5.28 -0.51 1.63
C ILE A 170 -4.59 0.18 0.44
N ALA A 171 -4.78 -0.35 -0.79
CA ALA A 171 -4.17 0.21 -1.98
C ALA A 171 -4.73 1.59 -2.32
N ARG A 172 -6.05 1.77 -2.29
CA ARG A 172 -6.74 3.04 -2.55
C ARG A 172 -6.36 4.09 -1.52
N THR A 173 -6.42 3.74 -0.23
CA THR A 173 -6.13 4.67 0.85
C THR A 173 -4.67 5.14 0.79
N ALA A 174 -3.73 4.22 0.54
CA ALA A 174 -2.31 4.58 0.39
C ALA A 174 -2.08 5.48 -0.85
N ALA A 175 -2.69 5.15 -1.99
CA ALA A 175 -2.59 5.95 -3.20
C ALA A 175 -3.14 7.36 -3.00
N GLN A 176 -4.27 7.49 -2.30
CA GLN A 176 -4.88 8.77 -1.95
C GLN A 176 -3.95 9.64 -1.09
N CYS A 177 -3.24 9.06 -0.11
CA CYS A 177 -2.22 9.77 0.67
C CYS A 177 -1.08 10.34 -0.20
N ALA A 178 -0.84 9.75 -1.38
CA ALA A 178 0.15 10.22 -2.34
C ALA A 178 -0.43 11.13 -3.45
N GLY A 179 -1.72 11.49 -3.37
CA GLY A 179 -2.38 12.38 -4.33
C GLY A 179 -3.07 11.67 -5.50
N TYR A 180 -3.23 10.34 -5.45
CA TYR A 180 -3.90 9.54 -6.48
C TYR A 180 -5.28 9.07 -5.99
N ALA A 181 -6.23 10.02 -5.86
CA ALA A 181 -7.55 9.76 -5.30
C ALA A 181 -8.39 8.75 -6.12
N GLU A 182 -8.20 8.74 -7.44
CA GLU A 182 -8.95 7.90 -8.38
C GLU A 182 -8.25 6.57 -8.69
N PHE A 183 -7.24 6.19 -7.89
CA PHE A 183 -6.55 4.92 -8.11
C PHE A 183 -7.45 3.74 -7.74
N GLU A 184 -7.75 2.92 -8.74
CA GLU A 184 -8.52 1.68 -8.58
C GLU A 184 -7.69 0.52 -9.15
N PRO A 185 -7.09 -0.33 -8.30
CA PRO A 185 -6.28 -1.44 -8.76
C PRO A 185 -7.15 -2.54 -9.38
N ASP A 186 -6.75 -3.06 -10.52
CA ASP A 186 -7.35 -4.22 -11.18
C ASP A 186 -6.51 -5.49 -11.04
N VAL A 187 -5.28 -5.36 -10.51
CA VAL A 187 -4.36 -6.48 -10.26
C VAL A 187 -3.55 -6.26 -8.98
N CYS A 188 -3.32 -7.36 -8.26
CA CYS A 188 -2.30 -7.45 -7.22
C CYS A 188 -1.38 -8.63 -7.51
N LEU A 189 -0.10 -8.34 -7.75
CA LEU A 189 0.97 -9.33 -7.76
C LEU A 189 1.46 -9.53 -6.32
N ILE A 190 1.36 -10.76 -5.82
CA ILE A 190 1.79 -11.13 -4.48
C ILE A 190 3.12 -11.85 -4.57
N ASN A 191 4.15 -11.26 -4.01
CA ASN A 191 5.50 -11.81 -3.96
C ASN A 191 5.79 -12.40 -2.58
N ARG A 192 6.25 -13.66 -2.53
CA ARG A 192 6.73 -14.33 -1.32
C ARG A 192 8.24 -14.52 -1.40
N TYR A 193 8.93 -13.86 -0.46
CA TYR A 193 10.38 -13.95 -0.34
C TYR A 193 10.75 -14.92 0.78
N GLU A 194 11.66 -15.82 0.51
CA GLU A 194 12.35 -16.62 1.50
C GLU A 194 13.79 -16.13 1.65
N MET A 195 14.49 -16.59 2.66
CA MET A 195 15.89 -16.25 2.92
C MET A 195 16.73 -16.30 1.64
N GLY A 196 17.51 -15.26 1.38
CA GLY A 196 18.35 -15.14 0.21
C GLY A 196 17.66 -14.76 -1.09
N SER A 197 16.31 -14.78 -1.16
CA SER A 197 15.54 -14.30 -2.32
C SER A 197 15.76 -12.82 -2.54
N SER A 198 15.82 -12.41 -3.80
CA SER A 198 16.02 -11.01 -4.20
C SER A 198 15.36 -10.74 -5.55
N MET A 199 15.13 -9.46 -5.85
CA MET A 199 14.67 -9.01 -7.16
C MET A 199 15.60 -7.93 -7.68
N GLY A 200 16.24 -8.19 -8.82
CA GLY A 200 17.17 -7.26 -9.45
C GLY A 200 16.48 -5.95 -9.85
N LEU A 201 17.28 -4.97 -10.26
CA LEU A 201 16.73 -3.71 -10.78
C LEU A 201 15.89 -3.99 -12.04
N HIS A 202 14.65 -3.51 -12.04
CA HIS A 202 13.68 -3.61 -13.12
C HIS A 202 12.79 -2.38 -13.14
N GLN A 203 11.94 -2.28 -14.13
CA GLN A 203 10.86 -1.30 -14.24
C GLN A 203 9.56 -2.07 -14.37
N ASP A 204 8.51 -1.57 -13.74
CA ASP A 204 7.13 -2.00 -13.99
C ASP A 204 6.61 -1.17 -15.18
N ARG A 205 6.51 -1.81 -16.34
CA ARG A 205 6.21 -1.15 -17.62
C ARG A 205 5.29 -1.95 -18.53
N ASP A 206 4.63 -2.95 -17.98
CA ASP A 206 3.76 -3.83 -18.74
C ASP A 206 2.29 -3.34 -18.70
N GLU A 207 2.01 -2.28 -17.92
CA GLU A 207 0.71 -1.61 -17.81
C GLU A 207 0.44 -0.67 -19.00
N GLN A 208 -0.84 -0.38 -19.27
CA GLN A 208 -1.23 0.52 -20.37
C GLN A 208 -1.24 2.00 -19.94
N ASP A 209 -1.56 2.31 -18.68
CA ASP A 209 -1.68 3.67 -18.18
C ASP A 209 -0.61 3.99 -17.11
N PHE A 210 0.43 4.70 -17.53
CA PHE A 210 1.50 5.16 -16.63
C PHE A 210 1.15 6.42 -15.84
N THR A 211 -0.04 6.98 -15.99
CA THR A 211 -0.52 8.06 -15.11
C THR A 211 -0.91 7.51 -13.75
N GLN A 212 -1.27 6.23 -13.69
CA GLN A 212 -1.60 5.53 -12.46
C GLN A 212 -0.37 5.14 -11.67
N PRO A 213 -0.41 5.23 -10.33
CA PRO A 213 0.71 4.85 -9.48
C PRO A 213 0.86 3.34 -9.36
N ILE A 214 1.98 2.93 -8.77
CA ILE A 214 2.15 1.61 -8.19
C ILE A 214 2.10 1.76 -6.67
N VAL A 215 1.33 0.90 -6.00
CA VAL A 215 1.28 0.80 -4.54
C VAL A 215 1.88 -0.53 -4.12
N SER A 216 2.87 -0.49 -3.21
CA SER A 216 3.64 -1.67 -2.81
C SER A 216 3.68 -1.80 -1.29
N VAL A 217 2.94 -2.77 -0.74
CA VAL A 217 2.84 -3.04 0.70
C VAL A 217 3.88 -4.08 1.12
N SER A 218 4.57 -3.84 2.24
CA SER A 218 5.59 -4.73 2.80
C SER A 218 5.11 -5.38 4.08
N LEU A 219 5.10 -6.71 4.15
CA LEU A 219 4.69 -7.48 5.34
C LEU A 219 5.79 -8.48 5.72
N GLY A 220 6.15 -8.53 7.01
CA GLY A 220 7.13 -9.48 7.52
C GLY A 220 8.56 -8.91 7.63
N LEU A 221 9.55 -9.71 7.29
CA LEU A 221 10.96 -9.35 7.44
C LEU A 221 11.34 -8.11 6.64
N SER A 222 12.17 -7.27 7.25
CA SER A 222 12.71 -6.08 6.61
C SER A 222 13.64 -6.41 5.45
N ILE A 223 13.63 -5.58 4.40
CA ILE A 223 14.46 -5.78 3.22
C ILE A 223 15.04 -4.44 2.73
N ARG A 224 16.21 -4.50 2.12
CA ARG A 224 16.81 -3.34 1.46
C ARG A 224 16.20 -3.14 0.08
N PHE A 225 15.49 -2.04 -0.10
CA PHE A 225 14.92 -1.59 -1.37
C PHE A 225 15.83 -0.54 -2.00
N ARG A 226 15.92 -0.54 -3.32
CA ARG A 226 16.65 0.45 -4.11
C ARG A 226 15.75 1.03 -5.16
N ILE A 227 15.78 2.36 -5.32
CA ILE A 227 15.09 3.07 -6.39
C ILE A 227 16.03 4.09 -7.02
N GLY A 228 15.99 4.23 -8.33
CA GLY A 228 16.85 5.13 -9.10
C GLY A 228 16.05 6.00 -10.06
N GLY A 229 16.64 6.30 -11.20
CA GLY A 229 15.99 7.03 -12.28
C GLY A 229 15.43 6.10 -13.37
N LYS A 230 15.08 6.69 -14.51
CA LYS A 230 14.52 5.98 -15.67
C LYS A 230 15.53 5.18 -16.49
N SER A 231 16.82 5.28 -16.19
CA SER A 231 17.88 4.45 -16.78
C SER A 231 18.45 3.49 -15.74
N ARG A 232 18.76 2.25 -16.15
CA ARG A 232 19.39 1.24 -15.29
C ARG A 232 20.75 1.69 -14.74
N SER A 233 21.44 2.57 -15.45
CA SER A 233 22.74 3.15 -15.05
C SER A 233 22.62 4.30 -14.05
N ASN A 234 21.41 4.82 -13.81
CA ASN A 234 21.25 5.90 -12.84
C ASN A 234 21.60 5.43 -11.43
N LYS A 235 22.19 6.35 -10.64
CA LYS A 235 22.46 6.11 -9.23
C LYS A 235 21.17 5.80 -8.48
N THR A 236 21.18 4.74 -7.68
CA THR A 236 20.05 4.34 -6.85
C THR A 236 20.19 4.87 -5.43
N GLN A 237 19.08 5.29 -4.85
CA GLN A 237 18.92 5.49 -3.42
C GLN A 237 18.45 4.20 -2.78
N ALA A 238 18.98 3.85 -1.60
CA ALA A 238 18.61 2.66 -0.88
C ALA A 238 17.92 3.01 0.43
N ILE A 239 16.82 2.32 0.71
CA ILE A 239 16.06 2.42 1.95
C ILE A 239 15.78 1.03 2.50
N THR A 240 15.48 0.93 3.79
CA THR A 240 14.96 -0.30 4.38
C THR A 240 13.44 -0.21 4.41
N LEU A 241 12.77 -1.19 3.78
CA LEU A 241 11.34 -1.42 3.93
C LEU A 241 11.12 -2.37 5.10
N ARG A 242 10.26 -1.96 6.04
CA ARG A 242 9.89 -2.70 7.24
C ARG A 242 8.48 -3.27 7.09
N HIS A 243 8.08 -4.09 8.05
CA HIS A 243 6.70 -4.54 8.19
C HIS A 243 5.75 -3.34 8.30
N GLY A 244 4.66 -3.36 7.55
CA GLY A 244 3.68 -2.29 7.53
C GLY A 244 4.01 -1.10 6.62
N ASP A 245 5.24 -0.97 6.12
CA ASP A 245 5.60 0.11 5.19
C ASP A 245 4.89 -0.05 3.84
N VAL A 246 4.43 1.08 3.29
CA VAL A 246 3.82 1.14 1.96
C VAL A 246 4.59 2.13 1.09
N MET A 247 5.09 1.65 -0.04
CA MET A 247 5.69 2.50 -1.08
C MET A 247 4.64 2.85 -2.14
N ILE A 248 4.61 4.13 -2.53
CA ILE A 248 3.83 4.58 -3.68
C ILE A 248 4.79 5.25 -4.64
N PHE A 249 4.79 4.87 -5.91
CA PHE A 249 5.57 5.53 -6.94
C PHE A 249 4.78 5.73 -8.22
N GLY A 250 4.73 7.00 -8.65
CA GLY A 250 3.98 7.47 -9.79
C GLY A 250 4.62 8.71 -10.41
N GLY A 251 4.01 9.33 -11.38
CA GLY A 251 4.51 10.51 -12.05
C GLY A 251 5.98 10.37 -12.48
N PRO A 252 6.91 11.22 -11.98
CA PRO A 252 8.33 11.14 -12.31
C PRO A 252 8.98 9.79 -11.98
N ALA A 253 8.54 9.12 -10.90
CA ALA A 253 9.09 7.85 -10.45
C ALA A 253 8.36 6.62 -11.02
N ARG A 254 7.27 6.78 -11.78
CA ARG A 254 6.45 5.65 -12.26
C ARG A 254 7.27 4.59 -13.01
N LEU A 255 8.21 5.03 -13.82
CA LEU A 255 9.13 4.18 -14.59
C LEU A 255 10.55 4.18 -14.01
N ALA A 256 10.71 4.43 -12.71
CA ALA A 256 12.01 4.35 -12.07
C ALA A 256 12.49 2.89 -11.95
N PHE A 257 13.77 2.65 -12.25
CA PHE A 257 14.40 1.37 -11.96
C PHE A 257 14.44 1.14 -10.45
N HIS A 258 13.88 0.03 -10.02
CA HIS A 258 13.83 -0.36 -8.61
C HIS A 258 14.09 -1.85 -8.43
N GLY A 259 14.33 -2.25 -7.19
CA GLY A 259 14.58 -3.66 -6.86
C GLY A 259 14.86 -3.86 -5.39
N VAL A 260 14.91 -5.12 -4.96
CA VAL A 260 15.20 -5.49 -3.56
C VAL A 260 16.43 -6.37 -3.45
N GLY A 261 17.21 -6.14 -2.40
CA GLY A 261 18.36 -6.97 -2.04
C GLY A 261 17.95 -8.36 -1.58
N LYS A 262 18.93 -9.16 -1.18
CA LYS A 262 18.67 -10.48 -0.59
C LYS A 262 17.94 -10.33 0.74
N LEU A 263 16.87 -11.12 0.94
CA LEU A 263 16.19 -11.20 2.23
C LEU A 263 17.16 -11.78 3.26
N PRO A 264 17.43 -11.07 4.38
CA PRO A 264 18.31 -11.56 5.43
C PRO A 264 17.66 -12.69 6.22
N ASN A 265 18.48 -13.41 6.98
CA ASN A 265 17.99 -14.32 8.02
C ASN A 265 17.25 -13.55 9.10
N GLY A 266 16.18 -14.14 9.60
CA GLY A 266 15.38 -13.59 10.67
C GLY A 266 14.07 -14.33 10.86
N VAL A 267 13.34 -13.96 11.91
CA VAL A 267 11.99 -14.45 12.19
C VAL A 267 11.12 -13.26 12.55
N HIS A 268 9.99 -13.12 11.89
CA HIS A 268 8.97 -12.12 12.18
C HIS A 268 7.76 -12.79 12.83
N ALA A 269 7.17 -12.17 13.84
CA ALA A 269 6.09 -12.77 14.63
C ALA A 269 4.92 -13.30 13.77
N LEU A 270 4.50 -12.54 12.74
CA LEU A 270 3.35 -12.91 11.91
C LEU A 270 3.71 -13.76 10.68
N THR A 271 4.93 -13.63 10.13
CA THR A 271 5.29 -14.26 8.84
C THR A 271 6.38 -15.31 8.93
N GLY A 272 6.93 -15.54 10.14
CA GLY A 272 8.08 -16.44 10.32
C GLY A 272 9.31 -15.93 9.57
N ALA A 273 10.00 -16.81 8.86
CA ALA A 273 11.22 -16.50 8.11
C ALA A 273 10.94 -15.90 6.72
N ARG A 274 9.79 -15.26 6.52
CA ARG A 274 9.33 -14.80 5.21
C ARG A 274 9.05 -13.30 5.19
N ARG A 275 9.03 -12.78 3.97
CA ARG A 275 8.48 -11.48 3.63
C ARG A 275 7.46 -11.64 2.51
N PHE A 276 6.33 -10.97 2.65
CA PHE A 276 5.36 -10.79 1.57
C PHE A 276 5.42 -9.37 1.06
N ASN A 277 5.12 -9.21 -0.22
CA ASN A 277 4.97 -7.92 -0.84
C ASN A 277 3.74 -7.95 -1.75
N LEU A 278 2.81 -7.05 -1.51
CA LEU A 278 1.63 -6.84 -2.36
C LEU A 278 1.93 -5.68 -3.29
N THR A 279 1.90 -5.91 -4.59
CA THR A 279 2.12 -4.85 -5.59
C THR A 279 0.85 -4.64 -6.39
N PHE A 280 0.19 -3.52 -6.14
CA PHE A 280 -1.06 -3.13 -6.76
C PHE A 280 -0.81 -2.24 -7.97
N ARG A 281 -1.53 -2.52 -9.03
CA ARG A 281 -1.45 -1.79 -10.30
C ARG A 281 -2.83 -1.66 -10.93
N ARG A 282 -2.97 -0.65 -11.79
CA ARG A 282 -4.02 -0.59 -12.80
C ARG A 282 -3.37 -0.96 -14.12
N ALA A 283 -3.66 -2.17 -14.61
CA ALA A 283 -3.03 -2.70 -15.81
C ALA A 283 -3.75 -2.24 -17.09
N PHE A 284 -5.09 -1.96 -16.99
CA PHE A 284 -5.95 -1.59 -18.13
C PHE A 284 -6.91 -0.45 -17.79
#